data_a0cb328e5e5e0cfc2729ecc6c2974844
#
_entry.id   a0cb328e5e5e0cfc2729ecc6c2974844
#
_cell.length_a   1.000
_cell.length_b   1.000
_cell.length_c   1.000
_cell.angle_alpha   90.00
_cell.angle_beta   90.00
_cell.angle_gamma   90.00
#
_symmetry.space_group_name_H-M   'P 1'
#
loop_
_entity.id
_entity.type
_entity.pdbx_description
1 polymer ?
#
loop_
_entity_poly.entity_id
_entity_poly.type
_entity_poly.pdbx_seq_one_letter_code
_entity_poly.pdbx_strand_id
1 'polypeptide(L)'
;MIGHKRIPGREGGIEVVVEELSTRMANLGNEVTVYNRKSKFIEPQKKYKGVRIITIPTIEKKSTDAVVYSFFASIHALFQHYDVIHYHGIGPSFFLLLPHIFGIRTIVTVHGLNYKTPKWKGFGAKFMRWGELITAKYADEIIVLSEKQKAYFKTRYNRDAIYIPNGVTLQDIIPPQIIQEKYGLNKSGYILFLSRLVPGKGVEYLIRAYKQISSKLPLVIAGDAPFVSDFVGEVKREAKSDDRIRFVGFVEGKELQELYSNARLFVFPSEAEGMPMCLLEALSYNTPCLVSDIPENIEVGGEYVTSFKSMDIGDLKNKLEMILSRPCENSTNLREYVKNNYDWDTVVRKTLKVYKA
;
A
#
# COMPACT_ATOMS: atom_id res chain seq x y z
N MET A 1 17.79 -4.61 2.65
CA MET A 1 16.59 -4.01 2.02
C MET A 1 16.65 -2.50 2.13
N ILE A 2 16.41 -1.79 1.00
CA ILE A 2 16.54 -0.32 0.88
C ILE A 2 15.30 0.23 0.17
N GLY A 3 14.75 1.40 0.57
CA GLY A 3 13.74 2.11 -0.22
C GLY A 3 12.46 2.51 0.52
N HIS A 4 12.21 1.94 1.68
CA HIS A 4 11.11 2.31 2.58
C HIS A 4 11.52 3.44 3.54
N LYS A 5 10.61 3.88 4.40
CA LYS A 5 10.97 4.85 5.45
C LYS A 5 11.57 4.17 6.66
N ARG A 6 10.83 3.27 7.29
CA ARG A 6 11.26 2.54 8.49
C ARG A 6 10.42 1.32 8.79
N ILE A 7 11.00 0.38 9.52
CA ILE A 7 10.30 -0.69 10.22
C ILE A 7 10.68 -0.65 11.74
N PRO A 8 9.78 -0.94 12.66
CA PRO A 8 8.33 -1.07 12.43
C PRO A 8 7.72 0.26 11.99
N GLY A 9 6.69 0.20 11.15
CA GLY A 9 5.99 1.39 10.69
C GLY A 9 4.78 1.06 9.82
N ARG A 10 3.74 1.88 9.91
CA ARG A 10 2.48 1.76 9.17
C ARG A 10 2.16 2.99 8.31
N GLU A 11 3.17 3.82 8.01
CA GLU A 11 3.00 5.06 7.25
C GLU A 11 2.62 4.84 5.78
N GLY A 12 2.80 3.63 5.26
CA GLY A 12 2.44 3.25 3.89
C GLY A 12 2.57 1.76 3.63
N GLY A 13 2.07 1.31 2.48
CA GLY A 13 2.10 -0.12 2.11
C GLY A 13 3.50 -0.70 1.96
N ILE A 14 4.50 0.10 1.53
CA ILE A 14 5.88 -0.38 1.35
C ILE A 14 6.50 -0.75 2.71
N GLU A 15 6.24 0.03 3.76
CA GLU A 15 6.71 -0.25 5.12
C GLU A 15 6.18 -1.60 5.62
N VAL A 16 4.89 -1.87 5.41
CA VAL A 16 4.27 -3.16 5.73
C VAL A 16 4.94 -4.30 4.98
N VAL A 17 5.15 -4.15 3.68
CA VAL A 17 5.78 -5.17 2.83
C VAL A 17 7.21 -5.47 3.29
N VAL A 18 8.01 -4.44 3.57
CA VAL A 18 9.39 -4.63 4.03
C VAL A 18 9.44 -5.26 5.42
N GLU A 19 8.54 -4.87 6.32
CA GLU A 19 8.43 -5.47 7.66
C GLU A 19 8.09 -6.96 7.57
N GLU A 20 7.04 -7.32 6.83
CA GLU A 20 6.58 -8.70 6.68
C GLU A 20 7.63 -9.60 5.98
N LEU A 21 8.21 -9.12 4.89
CA LEU A 21 9.28 -9.86 4.19
C LEU A 21 10.50 -10.06 5.09
N SER A 22 11.02 -8.97 5.68
CA SER A 22 12.27 -9.04 6.43
C SER A 22 12.17 -9.88 7.69
N THR A 23 11.08 -9.73 8.46
CA THR A 23 10.90 -10.49 9.71
C THR A 23 10.63 -11.97 9.44
N ARG A 24 9.86 -12.31 8.42
CA ARG A 24 9.62 -13.72 8.04
C ARG A 24 10.88 -14.37 7.47
N MET A 25 11.66 -13.66 6.65
CA MET A 25 12.95 -14.16 6.17
C MET A 25 13.94 -14.38 7.31
N ALA A 26 13.99 -13.48 8.30
CA ALA A 26 14.81 -13.66 9.48
C ALA A 26 14.38 -14.89 10.32
N ASN A 27 13.07 -15.11 10.47
CA ASN A 27 12.54 -16.31 11.14
C ASN A 27 12.86 -17.62 10.40
N LEU A 28 13.13 -17.55 9.08
CA LEU A 28 13.60 -18.69 8.28
C LEU A 28 15.13 -18.87 8.32
N GLY A 29 15.84 -18.14 9.20
CA GLY A 29 17.28 -18.26 9.42
C GLY A 29 18.13 -17.43 8.47
N ASN A 30 17.56 -16.50 7.70
CA ASN A 30 18.34 -15.57 6.87
C ASN A 30 18.82 -14.37 7.70
N GLU A 31 20.03 -13.90 7.44
CA GLU A 31 20.53 -12.65 8.00
C GLU A 31 19.98 -11.47 7.19
N VAL A 32 19.02 -10.76 7.77
CA VAL A 32 18.34 -9.66 7.08
C VAL A 32 18.72 -8.33 7.74
N THR A 33 19.21 -7.41 6.90
CA THR A 33 19.46 -6.02 7.28
C THR A 33 18.50 -5.09 6.54
N VAL A 34 17.88 -4.19 7.28
CA VAL A 34 16.97 -3.18 6.77
C VAL A 34 17.51 -1.79 7.05
N TYR A 35 17.46 -0.90 6.07
CA TYR A 35 17.94 0.48 6.19
C TYR A 35 16.76 1.42 6.47
N ASN A 36 16.67 1.94 7.70
CA ASN A 36 15.66 2.92 8.08
C ASN A 36 16.15 4.35 7.83
N ARG A 37 15.23 5.26 7.50
CA ARG A 37 15.53 6.70 7.47
C ARG A 37 15.52 7.25 8.88
N LYS A 38 16.53 8.09 9.22
CA LYS A 38 16.56 8.81 10.49
C LYS A 38 15.35 9.76 10.56
N SER A 39 14.73 9.83 11.73
CA SER A 39 13.71 10.83 12.06
C SER A 39 14.08 11.51 13.36
N LYS A 40 13.71 12.78 13.49
CA LYS A 40 13.91 13.56 14.73
C LYS A 40 12.97 13.13 15.86
N PHE A 41 11.87 12.48 15.50
CA PHE A 41 10.80 12.13 16.45
C PHE A 41 10.79 10.67 16.88
N ILE A 42 11.71 9.85 16.36
CA ILE A 42 11.71 8.40 16.61
C ILE A 42 13.13 7.95 16.94
N GLU A 43 13.27 7.34 18.11
CA GLU A 43 14.52 6.75 18.56
C GLU A 43 14.96 5.60 17.64
N PRO A 44 16.24 5.59 17.20
CA PRO A 44 16.75 4.55 16.33
C PRO A 44 16.81 3.20 17.05
N GLN A 45 16.19 2.21 16.45
CA GLN A 45 16.31 0.81 16.88
C GLN A 45 17.43 0.13 16.10
N LYS A 46 18.21 -0.75 16.76
CA LYS A 46 19.27 -1.55 16.12
C LYS A 46 18.78 -2.92 15.65
N LYS A 47 17.70 -3.42 16.23
CA LYS A 47 17.15 -4.74 15.92
C LYS A 47 15.63 -4.77 16.13
N TYR A 48 14.91 -5.48 15.27
CA TYR A 48 13.48 -5.70 15.39
C TYR A 48 13.11 -7.09 14.85
N LYS A 49 12.49 -7.94 15.67
CA LYS A 49 12.03 -9.30 15.32
C LYS A 49 13.08 -10.10 14.49
N GLY A 50 14.32 -10.16 14.96
CA GLY A 50 15.40 -10.86 14.26
C GLY A 50 16.10 -10.05 13.16
N VAL A 51 15.53 -8.97 12.67
CA VAL A 51 16.08 -8.12 11.61
C VAL A 51 17.07 -7.09 12.18
N ARG A 52 18.25 -6.98 11.58
CA ARG A 52 19.21 -5.90 11.87
C ARG A 52 18.74 -4.59 11.24
N ILE A 53 18.72 -3.51 11.99
CA ILE A 53 18.32 -2.18 11.50
C ILE A 53 19.52 -1.26 11.50
N ILE A 54 19.75 -0.61 10.35
CA ILE A 54 20.74 0.46 10.19
C ILE A 54 19.98 1.75 9.86
N THR A 55 20.17 2.77 10.70
CA THR A 55 19.51 4.06 10.50
C THR A 55 20.42 5.02 9.76
N ILE A 56 19.98 5.46 8.59
CA ILE A 56 20.72 6.37 7.70
C ILE A 56 20.23 7.81 7.88
N PRO A 57 21.15 8.77 8.09
CA PRO A 57 20.81 10.18 8.08
C PRO A 57 20.16 10.61 6.76
N THR A 58 19.21 11.54 6.86
CA THR A 58 18.53 12.11 5.69
C THR A 58 18.14 13.57 5.92
N ILE A 59 17.72 14.24 4.85
CA ILE A 59 17.19 15.61 4.92
C ILE A 59 15.67 15.50 4.92
N GLU A 60 15.01 15.80 6.04
CA GLU A 60 13.56 15.69 6.22
C GLU A 60 12.79 16.74 5.38
N LYS A 61 12.97 16.72 4.05
CA LYS A 61 12.20 17.52 3.09
C LYS A 61 11.51 16.60 2.10
N LYS A 62 10.27 16.93 1.73
CA LYS A 62 9.33 16.11 0.94
C LYS A 62 9.93 15.44 -0.31
N SER A 63 10.87 16.08 -1.00
CA SER A 63 11.42 15.59 -2.28
C SER A 63 12.83 15.03 -2.19
N THR A 64 13.62 15.37 -1.18
CA THR A 64 15.04 15.03 -1.05
C THR A 64 15.28 13.89 -0.07
N ASP A 65 14.37 13.68 0.88
CA ASP A 65 14.47 12.66 1.91
C ASP A 65 14.78 11.27 1.34
N ALA A 66 13.97 10.79 0.41
CA ALA A 66 14.14 9.47 -0.21
C ALA A 66 15.44 9.36 -1.02
N VAL A 67 15.86 10.42 -1.70
CA VAL A 67 17.04 10.45 -2.57
C VAL A 67 18.31 10.37 -1.72
N VAL A 68 18.45 11.28 -0.75
CA VAL A 68 19.62 11.35 0.14
C VAL A 68 19.79 10.06 0.94
N TYR A 69 18.70 9.59 1.53
CA TYR A 69 18.70 8.31 2.24
C TYR A 69 19.15 7.15 1.35
N SER A 70 18.57 7.00 0.16
CA SER A 70 18.85 5.86 -0.72
C SER A 70 20.31 5.88 -1.22
N PHE A 71 20.86 7.06 -1.46
CA PHE A 71 22.27 7.22 -1.83
C PHE A 71 23.20 6.72 -0.72
N PHE A 72 23.06 7.25 0.50
CA PHE A 72 23.93 6.84 1.61
C PHE A 72 23.69 5.39 2.04
N ALA A 73 22.47 4.89 1.98
CA ALA A 73 22.16 3.48 2.24
C ALA A 73 22.87 2.56 1.24
N SER A 74 22.87 2.93 -0.05
CA SER A 74 23.54 2.15 -1.10
C SER A 74 25.07 2.17 -0.92
N ILE A 75 25.68 3.32 -0.60
CA ILE A 75 27.11 3.40 -0.30
C ILE A 75 27.46 2.53 0.91
N HIS A 76 26.73 2.68 2.02
CA HIS A 76 26.97 1.88 3.22
C HIS A 76 26.85 0.38 2.95
N ALA A 77 25.89 -0.02 2.10
CA ALA A 77 25.67 -1.42 1.76
C ALA A 77 26.84 -2.06 1.01
N LEU A 78 27.65 -1.31 0.25
CA LEU A 78 28.84 -1.81 -0.44
C LEU A 78 29.90 -2.41 0.52
N PHE A 79 29.95 -1.94 1.75
CA PHE A 79 30.94 -2.36 2.75
C PHE A 79 30.42 -3.44 3.71
N GLN A 80 29.23 -4.01 3.46
CA GLN A 80 28.59 -4.97 4.37
C GLN A 80 28.62 -6.43 3.89
N HIS A 81 29.23 -6.73 2.73
CA HIS A 81 29.33 -8.08 2.15
C HIS A 81 27.99 -8.83 2.05
N TYR A 82 26.95 -8.15 1.55
CA TYR A 82 25.67 -8.77 1.32
C TYR A 82 25.66 -9.64 0.06
N ASP A 83 25.02 -10.80 0.11
CA ASP A 83 24.76 -11.64 -1.07
C ASP A 83 23.79 -10.96 -2.04
N VAL A 84 22.78 -10.24 -1.50
CA VAL A 84 21.72 -9.59 -2.27
C VAL A 84 21.37 -8.24 -1.66
N ILE A 85 21.23 -7.22 -2.50
CA ILE A 85 20.64 -5.93 -2.12
C ILE A 85 19.28 -5.79 -2.80
N HIS A 86 18.21 -5.76 -1.99
CA HIS A 86 16.85 -5.63 -2.48
C HIS A 86 16.34 -4.19 -2.32
N TYR A 87 16.04 -3.54 -3.45
CA TYR A 87 15.48 -2.20 -3.52
C TYR A 87 13.95 -2.23 -3.61
N HIS A 88 13.28 -1.43 -2.81
CA HIS A 88 11.82 -1.28 -2.84
C HIS A 88 11.42 0.06 -3.46
N GLY A 89 10.96 0.01 -4.72
CA GLY A 89 10.52 1.15 -5.52
C GLY A 89 11.55 1.71 -6.49
N ILE A 90 11.06 2.28 -7.59
CA ILE A 90 11.87 2.78 -8.71
C ILE A 90 12.71 4.04 -8.38
N GLY A 91 12.33 4.84 -7.39
CA GLY A 91 13.14 5.98 -6.96
C GLY A 91 14.45 5.56 -6.29
N PRO A 92 14.38 4.78 -5.21
CA PRO A 92 15.56 4.21 -4.54
C PRO A 92 16.46 3.40 -5.47
N SER A 93 15.88 2.66 -6.41
CA SER A 93 16.63 1.80 -7.35
C SER A 93 17.51 2.58 -8.35
N PHE A 94 17.37 3.92 -8.43
CA PHE A 94 18.33 4.73 -9.17
C PHE A 94 19.78 4.47 -8.72
N PHE A 95 19.98 4.19 -7.43
CA PHE A 95 21.30 3.96 -6.84
C PHE A 95 21.79 2.51 -6.90
N LEU A 96 21.01 1.59 -7.52
CA LEU A 96 21.46 0.21 -7.69
C LEU A 96 22.68 0.05 -8.59
N LEU A 97 22.99 1.08 -9.41
CA LEU A 97 24.21 1.11 -10.21
C LEU A 97 25.47 0.97 -9.35
N LEU A 98 25.46 1.50 -8.13
CA LEU A 98 26.59 1.40 -7.22
C LEU A 98 26.91 -0.07 -6.89
N PRO A 99 26.02 -0.85 -6.24
CA PRO A 99 26.33 -2.26 -5.98
C PRO A 99 26.47 -3.11 -7.25
N HIS A 100 25.75 -2.79 -8.32
CA HIS A 100 25.87 -3.50 -9.59
C HIS A 100 27.29 -3.44 -10.16
N ILE A 101 27.96 -2.26 -10.18
CA ILE A 101 29.34 -2.08 -10.64
C ILE A 101 30.31 -2.93 -9.80
N PHE A 102 30.02 -3.16 -8.52
CA PHE A 102 30.81 -3.98 -7.63
C PHE A 102 30.43 -5.48 -7.66
N GLY A 103 29.57 -5.90 -8.60
CA GLY A 103 29.16 -7.29 -8.77
C GLY A 103 28.23 -7.83 -7.68
N ILE A 104 27.62 -6.95 -6.87
CA ILE A 104 26.66 -7.37 -5.84
C ILE A 104 25.29 -7.54 -6.52
N ARG A 105 24.67 -8.71 -6.32
CA ARG A 105 23.36 -9.02 -6.87
C ARG A 105 22.29 -8.03 -6.38
N THR A 106 21.55 -7.45 -7.32
CA THR A 106 20.54 -6.41 -7.06
C THR A 106 19.16 -6.85 -7.53
N ILE A 107 18.19 -6.74 -6.64
CA ILE A 107 16.78 -7.04 -6.93
C ILE A 107 15.94 -5.80 -6.67
N VAL A 108 14.94 -5.57 -7.49
CA VAL A 108 14.03 -4.43 -7.35
C VAL A 108 12.59 -4.91 -7.29
N THR A 109 11.87 -4.57 -6.21
CA THR A 109 10.40 -4.65 -6.21
C THR A 109 9.80 -3.32 -6.63
N VAL A 110 9.04 -3.34 -7.73
CA VAL A 110 8.34 -2.16 -8.28
C VAL A 110 6.95 -2.07 -7.66
N HIS A 111 6.80 -1.24 -6.63
CA HIS A 111 5.53 -1.04 -5.92
C HIS A 111 4.50 -0.19 -6.68
N GLY A 112 4.82 0.26 -7.88
CA GLY A 112 3.96 1.04 -8.76
C GLY A 112 4.72 2.09 -9.55
N LEU A 113 4.14 2.53 -10.67
CA LEU A 113 4.70 3.56 -11.55
C LEU A 113 4.16 4.93 -11.14
N ASN A 114 4.41 5.33 -9.89
CA ASN A 114 3.82 6.49 -9.23
C ASN A 114 4.07 7.83 -9.94
N TYR A 115 5.13 7.95 -10.75
CA TYR A 115 5.43 9.18 -11.50
C TYR A 115 4.41 9.46 -12.62
N LYS A 116 3.56 8.50 -12.99
CA LYS A 116 2.46 8.67 -13.94
C LYS A 116 1.26 9.40 -13.31
N THR A 117 1.24 9.56 -11.98
CA THR A 117 0.19 10.29 -11.29
C THR A 117 0.47 11.81 -11.30
N PRO A 118 -0.57 12.67 -11.25
CA PRO A 118 -0.42 14.14 -11.24
C PRO A 118 0.46 14.70 -10.11
N LYS A 119 0.69 13.90 -9.06
CA LYS A 119 1.50 14.26 -7.90
C LYS A 119 2.99 14.53 -8.25
N TRP A 120 3.51 13.87 -9.28
CA TRP A 120 4.93 13.96 -9.65
C TRP A 120 5.09 14.82 -10.89
N LYS A 121 5.68 16.01 -10.73
CA LYS A 121 5.99 16.97 -11.81
C LYS A 121 7.47 17.35 -11.78
N GLY A 122 7.99 17.84 -12.88
CA GLY A 122 9.34 18.40 -12.97
C GLY A 122 10.45 17.36 -12.72
N PHE A 123 11.47 17.76 -11.95
CA PHE A 123 12.66 16.95 -11.68
C PHE A 123 12.37 15.62 -11.01
N GLY A 124 11.41 15.59 -10.06
CA GLY A 124 11.06 14.35 -9.36
C GLY A 124 10.51 13.27 -10.30
N ALA A 125 9.68 13.64 -11.28
CA ALA A 125 9.18 12.70 -12.29
C ALA A 125 10.32 12.19 -13.20
N LYS A 126 11.26 13.06 -13.59
CA LYS A 126 12.46 12.67 -14.38
C LYS A 126 13.34 11.70 -13.60
N PHE A 127 13.59 11.97 -12.31
CA PHE A 127 14.37 11.10 -11.44
C PHE A 127 13.76 9.71 -11.32
N MET A 128 12.43 9.63 -11.14
CA MET A 128 11.72 8.35 -11.09
C MET A 128 11.82 7.58 -12.43
N ARG A 129 11.74 8.28 -13.57
CA ARG A 129 11.93 7.65 -14.90
C ARG A 129 13.35 7.13 -15.11
N TRP A 130 14.35 7.84 -14.60
CA TRP A 130 15.73 7.35 -14.62
C TRP A 130 15.89 6.11 -13.74
N GLY A 131 15.30 6.10 -12.55
CA GLY A 131 15.29 4.92 -11.70
C GLY A 131 14.61 3.71 -12.36
N GLU A 132 13.51 3.93 -13.07
CA GLU A 132 12.85 2.87 -13.86
C GLU A 132 13.75 2.34 -14.99
N LEU A 133 14.39 3.24 -15.76
CA LEU A 133 15.32 2.86 -16.82
C LEU A 133 16.51 2.06 -16.27
N ILE A 134 17.09 2.52 -15.16
CA ILE A 134 18.19 1.85 -14.48
C ILE A 134 17.75 0.48 -13.96
N THR A 135 16.57 0.40 -13.37
CA THR A 135 15.97 -0.87 -12.94
C THR A 135 15.85 -1.84 -14.10
N ALA A 136 15.24 -1.39 -15.21
CA ALA A 136 15.03 -2.25 -16.38
C ALA A 136 16.34 -2.73 -17.01
N LYS A 137 17.42 -1.92 -16.95
CA LYS A 137 18.68 -2.22 -17.62
C LYS A 137 19.67 -3.01 -16.75
N TYR A 138 19.72 -2.73 -15.45
CA TYR A 138 20.83 -3.16 -14.59
C TYR A 138 20.41 -3.99 -13.38
N ALA A 139 19.12 -4.06 -13.01
CA ALA A 139 18.71 -4.97 -11.96
C ALA A 139 18.91 -6.42 -12.43
N ASP A 140 19.45 -7.28 -11.57
CA ASP A 140 19.56 -8.71 -11.88
C ASP A 140 18.17 -9.30 -12.01
N GLU A 141 17.27 -9.01 -11.06
CA GLU A 141 15.88 -9.42 -11.11
C GLU A 141 14.91 -8.28 -10.77
N ILE A 142 13.74 -8.30 -11.41
CA ILE A 142 12.66 -7.34 -11.18
C ILE A 142 11.42 -8.08 -10.69
N ILE A 143 10.95 -7.70 -9.51
CA ILE A 143 9.68 -8.18 -8.95
C ILE A 143 8.62 -7.09 -9.19
N VAL A 144 7.46 -7.50 -9.69
CA VAL A 144 6.30 -6.64 -9.93
C VAL A 144 5.07 -7.17 -9.20
N LEU A 145 4.13 -6.27 -8.88
CA LEU A 145 2.97 -6.57 -8.05
C LEU A 145 1.68 -6.80 -8.85
N SER A 146 1.73 -6.70 -10.20
CA SER A 146 0.60 -6.96 -11.08
C SER A 146 1.06 -7.49 -12.44
N GLU A 147 0.21 -8.29 -13.10
CA GLU A 147 0.47 -8.77 -14.47
C GLU A 147 0.55 -7.61 -15.46
N LYS A 148 -0.19 -6.52 -15.23
CA LYS A 148 -0.08 -5.28 -16.01
C LYS A 148 1.33 -4.67 -15.93
N GLN A 149 1.95 -4.64 -14.75
CA GLN A 149 3.33 -4.16 -14.59
C GLN A 149 4.32 -5.09 -15.29
N LYS A 150 4.12 -6.41 -15.22
CA LYS A 150 4.94 -7.41 -15.92
C LYS A 150 4.89 -7.20 -17.44
N ALA A 151 3.70 -7.09 -18.00
CA ALA A 151 3.51 -6.77 -19.41
C ALA A 151 4.16 -5.42 -19.80
N TYR A 152 4.07 -4.42 -18.93
CA TYR A 152 4.69 -3.11 -19.15
C TYR A 152 6.22 -3.21 -19.29
N PHE A 153 6.92 -3.90 -18.38
CA PHE A 153 8.38 -4.07 -18.47
C PHE A 153 8.77 -4.86 -19.71
N LYS A 154 8.01 -5.90 -20.07
CA LYS A 154 8.24 -6.69 -21.29
C LYS A 154 8.09 -5.83 -22.56
N THR A 155 6.98 -5.11 -22.66
CA THR A 155 6.68 -4.33 -23.89
C THR A 155 7.60 -3.13 -24.05
N ARG A 156 7.88 -2.39 -22.93
CA ARG A 156 8.62 -1.15 -23.01
C ARG A 156 10.13 -1.31 -23.04
N TYR A 157 10.66 -2.31 -22.33
CA TYR A 157 12.10 -2.50 -22.13
C TYR A 157 12.61 -3.84 -22.64
N ASN A 158 11.74 -4.67 -23.20
CA ASN A 158 12.02 -6.08 -23.51
C ASN A 158 12.64 -6.84 -22.32
N ARG A 159 12.21 -6.50 -21.09
CA ARG A 159 12.72 -7.04 -19.83
C ARG A 159 11.65 -7.90 -19.17
N ASP A 160 12.03 -9.14 -18.87
CA ASP A 160 11.18 -10.02 -18.09
C ASP A 160 11.15 -9.55 -16.62
N ALA A 161 9.99 -9.66 -16.01
CA ALA A 161 9.77 -9.36 -14.60
C ALA A 161 8.97 -10.49 -13.94
N ILE A 162 9.22 -10.74 -12.67
CA ILE A 162 8.61 -11.83 -11.92
C ILE A 162 7.41 -11.27 -11.15
N TYR A 163 6.23 -11.83 -11.40
CA TYR A 163 5.03 -11.45 -10.65
C TYR A 163 5.02 -12.13 -9.28
N ILE A 164 5.12 -11.34 -8.24
CA ILE A 164 4.96 -11.76 -6.85
C ILE A 164 4.10 -10.71 -6.17
N PRO A 165 2.80 -10.98 -5.88
CA PRO A 165 1.92 -10.04 -5.20
C PRO A 165 2.37 -9.82 -3.76
N ASN A 166 1.91 -8.75 -3.14
CA ASN A 166 2.02 -8.60 -1.69
C ASN A 166 1.11 -9.61 -0.98
N GLY A 167 1.46 -9.95 0.24
CA GLY A 167 0.62 -10.77 1.10
C GLY A 167 -0.25 -9.94 2.04
N VAL A 168 -1.12 -10.62 2.77
CA VAL A 168 -1.84 -10.09 3.91
C VAL A 168 -1.85 -11.12 5.05
N THR A 169 -1.80 -10.64 6.28
CA THR A 169 -1.95 -11.49 7.47
C THR A 169 -3.42 -11.56 7.82
N LEU A 170 -3.99 -12.76 7.82
CA LEU A 170 -5.37 -12.96 8.27
C LEU A 170 -5.45 -12.69 9.78
N GLN A 171 -6.23 -11.68 10.14
CA GLN A 171 -6.52 -11.32 11.51
C GLN A 171 -7.88 -11.89 11.93
N ASP A 172 -8.12 -11.98 13.24
CA ASP A 172 -9.43 -12.36 13.75
C ASP A 172 -10.46 -11.25 13.48
N ILE A 173 -11.68 -11.67 13.17
CA ILE A 173 -12.83 -10.77 13.08
C ILE A 173 -13.28 -10.50 14.52
N ILE A 174 -13.25 -9.26 14.96
CA ILE A 174 -13.54 -8.86 16.34
C ILE A 174 -14.78 -7.97 16.41
N PRO A 175 -15.52 -8.02 17.53
CA PRO A 175 -16.69 -7.15 17.73
C PRO A 175 -16.27 -5.68 17.88
N PRO A 176 -17.20 -4.73 17.65
CA PRO A 176 -16.95 -3.32 17.83
C PRO A 176 -16.97 -2.97 19.33
N GLN A 177 -15.85 -2.55 19.88
CA GLN A 177 -15.69 -2.04 21.24
C GLN A 177 -15.17 -0.60 21.21
N ILE A 178 -13.94 -0.42 20.74
CA ILE A 178 -13.30 0.90 20.64
C ILE A 178 -14.08 1.82 19.70
N ILE A 179 -14.48 1.33 18.54
CA ILE A 179 -15.22 2.14 17.54
C ILE A 179 -16.64 2.44 17.98
N GLN A 180 -17.24 1.59 18.83
CA GLN A 180 -18.54 1.86 19.42
C GLN A 180 -18.44 2.96 20.50
N GLU A 181 -17.45 2.87 21.38
CA GLU A 181 -17.22 3.86 22.43
C GLU A 181 -16.83 5.24 21.87
N LYS A 182 -15.89 5.27 20.90
CA LYS A 182 -15.38 6.53 20.38
C LYS A 182 -16.31 7.18 19.35
N TYR A 183 -16.98 6.38 18.51
CA TYR A 183 -17.68 6.88 17.32
C TYR A 183 -19.14 6.45 17.24
N GLY A 184 -19.64 5.65 18.18
CA GLY A 184 -21.00 5.12 18.12
C GLY A 184 -21.24 4.16 16.95
N LEU A 185 -20.19 3.48 16.46
CA LEU A 185 -20.28 2.59 15.31
C LEU A 185 -20.57 1.16 15.74
N ASN A 186 -21.58 0.55 15.13
CA ASN A 186 -22.00 -0.82 15.40
C ASN A 186 -21.67 -1.75 14.23
N LYS A 187 -21.75 -3.06 14.46
CA LYS A 187 -21.54 -4.08 13.43
C LYS A 187 -22.47 -3.85 12.24
N SER A 188 -21.92 -3.85 11.03
CA SER A 188 -22.62 -3.57 9.77
C SER A 188 -23.38 -2.24 9.74
N GLY A 189 -22.98 -1.30 10.60
CA GLY A 189 -23.66 -0.01 10.82
C GLY A 189 -23.02 1.16 10.08
N TYR A 190 -22.05 0.98 9.18
CA TYR A 190 -21.38 2.08 8.46
C TYR A 190 -20.73 1.61 7.16
N ILE A 191 -20.47 2.58 6.28
CA ILE A 191 -19.66 2.44 5.08
C ILE A 191 -18.25 2.93 5.44
N LEU A 192 -17.22 2.16 5.08
CA LEU A 192 -15.82 2.48 5.38
C LEU A 192 -15.07 2.88 4.12
N PHE A 193 -14.40 4.02 4.17
CA PHE A 193 -13.27 4.37 3.32
C PHE A 193 -12.01 4.39 4.19
N LEU A 194 -10.94 3.74 3.77
CA LEU A 194 -9.68 3.74 4.48
C LEU A 194 -8.52 3.86 3.49
N SER A 195 -7.82 4.98 3.53
CA SER A 195 -6.61 5.24 2.74
C SER A 195 -5.94 6.53 3.19
N ARG A 196 -4.72 6.79 2.70
CA ARG A 196 -4.13 8.13 2.85
C ARG A 196 -5.00 9.15 2.12
N LEU A 197 -5.26 10.28 2.76
CA LEU A 197 -6.03 11.38 2.15
C LEU A 197 -5.15 12.20 1.20
N VAL A 198 -4.95 11.67 0.00
CA VAL A 198 -4.17 12.32 -1.07
C VAL A 198 -4.91 12.23 -2.40
N PRO A 199 -4.71 13.18 -3.33
CA PRO A 199 -5.29 13.10 -4.68
C PRO A 199 -5.01 11.75 -5.34
N GLY A 200 -6.00 11.24 -6.06
CA GLY A 200 -5.95 9.94 -6.75
C GLY A 200 -6.41 8.76 -5.88
N LYS A 201 -6.82 8.98 -4.62
CA LYS A 201 -7.48 7.95 -3.79
C LYS A 201 -9.01 8.02 -3.88
N GLY A 202 -9.55 9.04 -4.52
CA GLY A 202 -10.95 9.14 -4.91
C GLY A 202 -11.94 9.40 -3.78
N VAL A 203 -11.47 9.82 -2.59
CA VAL A 203 -12.36 10.14 -1.47
C VAL A 203 -13.36 11.24 -1.83
N GLU A 204 -12.97 12.20 -2.67
CA GLU A 204 -13.81 13.26 -3.19
C GLU A 204 -14.97 12.72 -4.06
N TYR A 205 -14.73 11.72 -4.90
CA TYR A 205 -15.80 11.08 -5.68
C TYR A 205 -16.78 10.35 -4.79
N LEU A 206 -16.26 9.66 -3.76
CA LEU A 206 -17.09 8.95 -2.79
C LEU A 206 -17.98 9.92 -2.01
N ILE A 207 -17.45 11.03 -1.52
CA ILE A 207 -18.23 12.05 -0.80
C ILE A 207 -19.36 12.59 -1.70
N ARG A 208 -19.06 12.93 -2.95
CA ARG A 208 -20.05 13.44 -3.91
C ARG A 208 -21.13 12.42 -4.24
N ALA A 209 -20.76 11.16 -4.45
CA ALA A 209 -21.73 10.09 -4.69
C ALA A 209 -22.58 9.83 -3.45
N TYR A 210 -21.96 9.75 -2.27
CA TYR A 210 -22.63 9.46 -1.01
C TYR A 210 -23.67 10.54 -0.62
N LYS A 211 -23.36 11.81 -0.85
CA LYS A 211 -24.31 12.93 -0.59
C LYS A 211 -25.59 12.84 -1.43
N GLN A 212 -25.58 12.10 -2.53
CA GLN A 212 -26.74 11.94 -3.43
C GLN A 212 -27.61 10.73 -3.08
N ILE A 213 -27.22 9.91 -2.10
CA ILE A 213 -27.98 8.73 -1.69
C ILE A 213 -28.71 8.95 -0.36
N SER A 214 -29.86 8.32 -0.22
CA SER A 214 -30.69 8.36 1.01
C SER A 214 -30.32 7.20 1.94
N SER A 215 -29.05 7.12 2.40
CA SER A 215 -28.63 6.11 3.36
C SER A 215 -28.63 6.65 4.78
N LYS A 216 -29.06 5.82 5.76
CA LYS A 216 -28.91 6.10 7.20
C LYS A 216 -27.55 5.66 7.75
N LEU A 217 -26.80 4.86 7.03
CA LEU A 217 -25.49 4.39 7.46
C LEU A 217 -24.47 5.51 7.28
N PRO A 218 -23.71 5.91 8.31
CA PRO A 218 -22.66 6.91 8.16
C PRO A 218 -21.54 6.43 7.22
N LEU A 219 -20.95 7.38 6.48
CA LEU A 219 -19.71 7.20 5.77
C LEU A 219 -18.55 7.56 6.72
N VAL A 220 -17.76 6.55 7.07
CA VAL A 220 -16.58 6.68 7.92
C VAL A 220 -15.35 6.79 7.04
N ILE A 221 -14.63 7.89 7.14
CA ILE A 221 -13.39 8.17 6.42
C ILE A 221 -12.24 8.06 7.41
N ALA A 222 -11.48 6.97 7.28
CA ALA A 222 -10.28 6.69 8.06
C ALA A 222 -9.02 6.97 7.24
N GLY A 223 -8.03 7.56 7.88
CA GLY A 223 -6.75 7.93 7.29
C GLY A 223 -6.43 9.40 7.42
N ASP A 224 -5.19 9.74 7.09
CA ASP A 224 -4.69 11.11 7.16
C ASP A 224 -3.74 11.40 5.99
N ALA A 225 -3.36 12.65 5.84
CA ALA A 225 -2.32 13.05 4.90
C ALA A 225 -0.95 13.05 5.59
N PRO A 226 0.10 12.56 4.93
CA PRO A 226 1.45 12.53 5.49
C PRO A 226 2.05 13.93 5.73
N PHE A 227 1.40 14.97 5.21
CA PHE A 227 1.75 16.39 5.39
C PHE A 227 0.48 17.22 5.34
N VAL A 228 0.47 18.37 6.02
CA VAL A 228 -0.61 19.37 5.87
C VAL A 228 -0.79 19.66 4.38
N SER A 229 -1.96 19.37 3.84
CA SER A 229 -2.26 19.58 2.42
C SER A 229 -3.60 20.31 2.28
N ASP A 230 -3.67 21.22 1.32
CA ASP A 230 -4.90 21.93 0.96
C ASP A 230 -6.02 20.95 0.59
N PHE A 231 -5.65 19.80 -0.02
CA PHE A 231 -6.58 18.74 -0.40
C PHE A 231 -7.41 18.20 0.77
N VAL A 232 -6.80 17.93 1.94
CA VAL A 232 -7.55 17.45 3.12
C VAL A 232 -8.54 18.52 3.58
N GLY A 233 -8.12 19.79 3.56
CA GLY A 233 -9.01 20.92 3.87
C GLY A 233 -10.18 21.01 2.89
N GLU A 234 -9.95 20.81 1.61
CA GLU A 234 -11.00 20.78 0.56
C GLU A 234 -11.99 19.65 0.77
N VAL A 235 -11.48 18.44 0.97
CA VAL A 235 -12.30 17.23 1.21
C VAL A 235 -13.17 17.39 2.47
N LYS A 236 -12.59 17.90 3.57
CA LYS A 236 -13.36 18.18 4.80
C LYS A 236 -14.41 19.28 4.62
N ARG A 237 -14.10 20.34 3.86
CA ARG A 237 -15.09 21.39 3.54
C ARG A 237 -16.23 20.85 2.70
N GLU A 238 -15.95 20.01 1.70
CA GLU A 238 -16.97 19.37 0.85
C GLU A 238 -17.91 18.45 1.66
N ALA A 239 -17.36 17.75 2.64
CA ALA A 239 -18.13 16.87 3.53
C ALA A 239 -18.98 17.62 4.57
N LYS A 240 -18.62 18.85 4.93
CA LYS A 240 -19.21 19.59 6.08
C LYS A 240 -20.75 19.78 6.01
N SER A 241 -21.33 19.73 4.82
CA SER A 241 -22.79 19.88 4.63
C SER A 241 -23.59 18.59 4.86
N ASP A 242 -22.95 17.49 5.28
CA ASP A 242 -23.62 16.21 5.52
C ASP A 242 -23.04 15.55 6.79
N ASP A 243 -23.79 15.64 7.88
CA ASP A 243 -23.39 15.11 9.19
C ASP A 243 -23.25 13.58 9.25
N ARG A 244 -23.69 12.88 8.20
CA ARG A 244 -23.48 11.43 8.07
C ARG A 244 -22.03 11.09 7.71
N ILE A 245 -21.21 12.06 7.26
CA ILE A 245 -19.80 11.85 6.89
C ILE A 245 -18.91 12.14 8.09
N ARG A 246 -18.16 11.13 8.53
CA ARG A 246 -17.35 11.18 9.75
C ARG A 246 -15.90 10.91 9.45
N PHE A 247 -15.01 11.83 9.81
CA PHE A 247 -13.56 11.64 9.73
C PHE A 247 -13.05 11.15 11.07
N VAL A 248 -12.41 9.99 11.09
CA VAL A 248 -11.84 9.39 12.31
C VAL A 248 -10.32 9.57 12.43
N GLY A 249 -9.69 10.15 11.39
CA GLY A 249 -8.24 10.38 11.36
C GLY A 249 -7.44 9.11 11.10
N PHE A 250 -6.16 9.13 11.45
CA PHE A 250 -5.29 7.97 11.34
C PHE A 250 -5.66 6.93 12.40
N VAL A 251 -5.78 5.68 11.99
CA VAL A 251 -6.14 4.54 12.84
C VAL A 251 -5.15 3.40 12.66
N GLU A 252 -4.87 2.68 13.75
CA GLU A 252 -3.97 1.52 13.75
C GLU A 252 -4.36 0.50 14.84
N GLY A 253 -3.68 -0.64 14.84
CA GLY A 253 -3.86 -1.67 15.85
C GLY A 253 -5.30 -2.20 15.92
N LYS A 254 -5.82 -2.34 17.14
CA LYS A 254 -7.14 -2.92 17.40
C LYS A 254 -8.28 -2.09 16.83
N GLU A 255 -8.14 -0.77 16.84
CA GLU A 255 -9.15 0.15 16.28
C GLU A 255 -9.30 -0.03 14.76
N LEU A 256 -8.19 -0.16 14.03
CA LEU A 256 -8.19 -0.48 12.60
C LEU A 256 -8.83 -1.85 12.33
N GLN A 257 -8.49 -2.84 13.15
CA GLN A 257 -9.05 -4.19 13.06
C GLN A 257 -10.57 -4.18 13.26
N GLU A 258 -11.07 -3.44 14.25
CA GLU A 258 -12.52 -3.30 14.49
C GLU A 258 -13.21 -2.58 13.32
N LEU A 259 -12.59 -1.55 12.73
CA LEU A 259 -13.16 -0.84 11.58
C LEU A 259 -13.33 -1.75 10.35
N TYR A 260 -12.36 -2.59 10.04
CA TYR A 260 -12.53 -3.57 8.95
C TYR A 260 -13.55 -4.66 9.33
N SER A 261 -13.46 -5.21 10.54
CA SER A 261 -14.30 -6.34 10.99
C SER A 261 -15.80 -6.03 10.97
N ASN A 262 -16.18 -4.78 11.14
CA ASN A 262 -17.58 -4.40 11.39
C ASN A 262 -18.17 -3.46 10.33
N ALA A 263 -17.46 -3.16 9.26
CA ALA A 263 -18.00 -2.35 8.17
C ALA A 263 -19.10 -3.11 7.39
N ARG A 264 -20.16 -2.41 7.01
CA ARG A 264 -21.18 -2.91 6.08
C ARG A 264 -20.64 -3.05 4.68
N LEU A 265 -19.79 -2.12 4.29
CA LEU A 265 -19.22 -2.03 2.95
C LEU A 265 -17.90 -1.25 3.05
N PHE A 266 -16.86 -1.78 2.44
CA PHE A 266 -15.62 -1.05 2.18
C PHE A 266 -15.67 -0.46 0.78
N VAL A 267 -15.41 0.85 0.64
CA VAL A 267 -15.39 1.53 -0.67
C VAL A 267 -13.99 2.03 -0.98
N PHE A 268 -13.48 1.62 -2.13
CA PHE A 268 -12.12 1.96 -2.55
C PHE A 268 -12.09 2.56 -3.97
N PRO A 269 -12.33 3.88 -4.11
CA PRO A 269 -12.50 4.56 -5.39
C PRO A 269 -11.20 5.08 -6.00
N SER A 270 -10.08 4.39 -5.78
CA SER A 270 -8.75 4.81 -6.21
C SER A 270 -8.63 4.88 -7.75
N GLU A 271 -7.92 5.88 -8.27
CA GLU A 271 -7.68 6.08 -9.70
C GLU A 271 -6.48 5.28 -10.23
N ALA A 272 -5.54 4.97 -9.36
CA ALA A 272 -4.34 4.22 -9.70
C ALA A 272 -3.69 3.59 -8.47
N GLU A 273 -3.27 2.35 -8.59
CA GLU A 273 -2.57 1.61 -7.54
C GLU A 273 -1.34 0.87 -8.09
N GLY A 274 -0.46 0.49 -7.18
CA GLY A 274 0.56 -0.52 -7.50
C GLY A 274 0.02 -1.91 -7.18
N MET A 275 -0.41 -2.07 -5.93
CA MET A 275 -1.25 -3.14 -5.42
C MET A 275 -2.04 -2.58 -4.22
N PRO A 276 -3.36 -2.67 -4.21
CA PRO A 276 -4.23 -2.02 -3.22
C PRO A 276 -4.26 -2.77 -1.89
N MET A 277 -3.30 -2.51 -0.98
CA MET A 277 -3.21 -3.18 0.32
C MET A 277 -4.47 -3.02 1.17
N CYS A 278 -5.09 -1.82 1.17
CA CYS A 278 -6.32 -1.60 1.94
C CYS A 278 -7.50 -2.45 1.45
N LEU A 279 -7.57 -2.72 0.14
CA LEU A 279 -8.54 -3.65 -0.43
C LEU A 279 -8.26 -5.08 0.03
N LEU A 280 -7.00 -5.51 -0.06
CA LEU A 280 -6.59 -6.84 0.36
C LEU A 280 -6.86 -7.06 1.87
N GLU A 281 -6.60 -6.04 2.69
CA GLU A 281 -6.97 -6.04 4.11
C GLU A 281 -8.49 -6.19 4.29
N ALA A 282 -9.32 -5.37 3.61
CA ALA A 282 -10.78 -5.47 3.72
C ALA A 282 -11.31 -6.86 3.37
N LEU A 283 -10.81 -7.46 2.29
CA LEU A 283 -11.14 -8.84 1.90
C LEU A 283 -10.73 -9.85 2.98
N SER A 284 -9.59 -9.65 3.65
CA SER A 284 -9.11 -10.52 4.71
C SER A 284 -10.01 -10.51 5.96
N TYR A 285 -10.78 -9.45 6.18
CA TYR A 285 -11.80 -9.35 7.23
C TYR A 285 -13.19 -9.81 6.77
N ASN A 286 -13.30 -10.35 5.56
CA ASN A 286 -14.58 -10.77 4.97
C ASN A 286 -15.56 -9.60 4.73
N THR A 287 -15.03 -8.38 4.54
CA THR A 287 -15.83 -7.18 4.33
C THR A 287 -16.20 -7.06 2.87
N PRO A 288 -17.50 -6.89 2.51
CA PRO A 288 -17.92 -6.60 1.15
C PRO A 288 -17.23 -5.36 0.60
N CYS A 289 -16.76 -5.39 -0.66
CA CYS A 289 -15.98 -4.33 -1.26
C CYS A 289 -16.62 -3.78 -2.53
N LEU A 290 -16.69 -2.44 -2.63
CA LEU A 290 -17.03 -1.69 -3.84
C LEU A 290 -15.79 -0.91 -4.28
N VAL A 291 -15.27 -1.20 -5.46
CA VAL A 291 -13.98 -0.67 -5.93
C VAL A 291 -14.10 -0.02 -7.30
N SER A 292 -13.23 0.92 -7.63
CA SER A 292 -13.09 1.39 -9.01
C SER A 292 -12.57 0.27 -9.92
N ASP A 293 -12.98 0.26 -11.19
CA ASP A 293 -12.66 -0.77 -12.18
C ASP A 293 -11.23 -0.69 -12.74
N ILE A 294 -10.30 -0.07 -11.99
CA ILE A 294 -8.90 -0.07 -12.38
C ILE A 294 -8.33 -1.50 -12.36
N PRO A 295 -7.46 -1.85 -13.30
CA PRO A 295 -6.93 -3.22 -13.40
C PRO A 295 -6.35 -3.77 -12.11
N GLU A 296 -5.69 -2.95 -11.32
CA GLU A 296 -5.05 -3.33 -10.06
C GLU A 296 -6.07 -3.74 -8.98
N ASN A 297 -7.24 -3.10 -8.94
CA ASN A 297 -8.33 -3.46 -8.03
C ASN A 297 -9.01 -4.76 -8.47
N ILE A 298 -9.25 -4.88 -9.79
CA ILE A 298 -9.89 -6.08 -10.36
C ILE A 298 -8.98 -7.29 -10.23
N GLU A 299 -7.66 -7.13 -10.45
CA GLU A 299 -6.69 -8.21 -10.28
C GLU A 299 -6.66 -8.75 -8.83
N VAL A 300 -6.72 -7.85 -7.85
CA VAL A 300 -6.73 -8.23 -6.42
C VAL A 300 -8.09 -8.76 -5.98
N GLY A 301 -9.18 -8.15 -6.41
CA GLY A 301 -10.53 -8.49 -5.94
C GLY A 301 -11.17 -9.66 -6.67
N GLY A 302 -10.79 -9.89 -7.94
CA GLY A 302 -11.39 -10.93 -8.78
C GLY A 302 -12.91 -10.80 -8.87
N GLU A 303 -13.59 -11.93 -8.78
CA GLU A 303 -15.06 -12.02 -8.73
C GLU A 303 -15.67 -11.64 -7.37
N TYR A 304 -14.83 -11.42 -6.37
CA TYR A 304 -15.25 -11.16 -4.98
C TYR A 304 -15.51 -9.69 -4.67
N VAL A 305 -15.36 -8.80 -5.64
CA VAL A 305 -15.63 -7.37 -5.48
C VAL A 305 -16.70 -6.89 -6.45
N THR A 306 -17.49 -5.92 -6.03
CA THR A 306 -18.33 -5.16 -6.96
C THR A 306 -17.50 -4.00 -7.49
N SER A 307 -17.51 -3.78 -8.81
CA SER A 307 -16.80 -2.66 -9.40
C SER A 307 -17.76 -1.58 -9.93
N PHE A 308 -17.25 -0.35 -9.96
CA PHE A 308 -17.85 0.78 -10.64
C PHE A 308 -16.83 1.45 -11.54
N LYS A 309 -17.29 2.17 -12.55
CA LYS A 309 -16.44 2.89 -13.50
C LYS A 309 -15.63 3.96 -12.81
N SER A 310 -14.31 3.86 -12.90
CA SER A 310 -13.37 4.78 -12.23
C SER A 310 -13.69 6.25 -12.57
N MET A 311 -13.65 7.11 -11.54
CA MET A 311 -13.95 8.55 -11.61
C MET A 311 -15.42 8.89 -11.98
N ASP A 312 -16.31 7.90 -12.12
CA ASP A 312 -17.73 8.10 -12.44
C ASP A 312 -18.59 8.15 -11.17
N ILE A 313 -18.98 9.36 -10.77
CA ILE A 313 -19.78 9.61 -9.56
C ILE A 313 -21.18 8.99 -9.68
N GLY A 314 -21.76 9.01 -10.89
CA GLY A 314 -23.10 8.47 -11.14
C GLY A 314 -23.13 6.95 -11.01
N ASP A 315 -22.15 6.25 -11.58
CA ASP A 315 -22.04 4.80 -11.46
C ASP A 315 -21.72 4.40 -10.00
N LEU A 316 -20.81 5.11 -9.33
CA LEU A 316 -20.51 4.89 -7.91
C LEU A 316 -21.79 5.04 -7.05
N LYS A 317 -22.57 6.10 -7.26
CA LYS A 317 -23.87 6.30 -6.61
C LYS A 317 -24.80 5.11 -6.82
N ASN A 318 -25.03 4.73 -8.08
CA ASN A 318 -25.94 3.63 -8.43
C ASN A 318 -25.54 2.31 -7.78
N LYS A 319 -24.22 2.01 -7.76
CA LYS A 319 -23.69 0.81 -7.12
C LYS A 319 -23.83 0.86 -5.60
N LEU A 320 -23.61 2.02 -4.97
CA LEU A 320 -23.88 2.21 -3.54
C LEU A 320 -25.36 1.93 -3.20
N GLU A 321 -26.29 2.54 -3.92
CA GLU A 321 -27.73 2.30 -3.71
C GLU A 321 -28.10 0.84 -3.88
N MET A 322 -27.61 0.20 -4.94
CA MET A 322 -27.83 -1.22 -5.21
C MET A 322 -27.34 -2.13 -4.08
N ILE A 323 -26.11 -1.89 -3.56
CA ILE A 323 -25.55 -2.73 -2.49
C ILE A 323 -26.25 -2.48 -1.16
N LEU A 324 -26.55 -1.23 -0.84
CA LEU A 324 -27.15 -0.87 0.43
C LEU A 324 -28.65 -1.25 0.53
N SER A 325 -29.34 -1.43 -0.58
CA SER A 325 -30.73 -1.92 -0.60
C SER A 325 -30.87 -3.43 -0.32
N ARG A 326 -29.77 -4.19 -0.43
CA ARG A 326 -29.76 -5.63 -0.17
C ARG A 326 -29.47 -5.93 1.30
N PRO A 327 -29.94 -7.05 1.85
CA PRO A 327 -29.51 -7.54 3.14
C PRO A 327 -27.98 -7.69 3.22
N CYS A 328 -27.42 -7.66 4.43
CA CYS A 328 -26.00 -7.94 4.63
C CYS A 328 -25.75 -9.43 4.42
N GLU A 329 -25.28 -9.81 3.25
CA GLU A 329 -24.81 -11.16 3.00
C GLU A 329 -23.37 -11.28 3.47
N ASN A 330 -23.10 -12.18 4.40
CA ASN A 330 -21.74 -12.55 4.76
C ASN A 330 -21.19 -13.43 3.63
N SER A 331 -20.34 -12.88 2.79
CA SER A 331 -19.59 -13.66 1.81
C SER A 331 -18.64 -14.60 2.56
N THR A 332 -18.92 -15.89 2.53
CA THR A 332 -18.16 -16.88 3.33
C THR A 332 -16.78 -17.21 2.76
N ASN A 333 -16.48 -16.83 1.52
CA ASN A 333 -15.30 -17.32 0.80
C ASN A 333 -14.16 -16.28 0.63
N LEU A 334 -14.35 -15.03 1.04
CA LEU A 334 -13.32 -13.98 0.83
C LEU A 334 -12.01 -14.29 1.55
N ARG A 335 -12.09 -14.75 2.79
CA ARG A 335 -10.89 -15.07 3.60
C ARG A 335 -10.13 -16.26 3.02
N GLU A 336 -10.83 -17.27 2.52
CA GLU A 336 -10.21 -18.43 1.88
C GLU A 336 -9.54 -18.02 0.55
N TYR A 337 -10.21 -17.22 -0.26
CA TYR A 337 -9.63 -16.63 -1.46
C TYR A 337 -8.33 -15.89 -1.15
N VAL A 338 -8.34 -15.00 -0.16
CA VAL A 338 -7.18 -14.22 0.27
C VAL A 338 -6.06 -15.13 0.78
N LYS A 339 -6.40 -16.13 1.62
CA LYS A 339 -5.43 -17.09 2.14
C LYS A 339 -4.72 -17.87 1.03
N ASN A 340 -5.45 -18.28 0.02
CA ASN A 340 -4.92 -19.11 -1.06
C ASN A 340 -4.04 -18.32 -2.05
N ASN A 341 -4.32 -17.03 -2.24
CA ASN A 341 -3.66 -16.21 -3.26
C ASN A 341 -2.64 -15.22 -2.70
N TYR A 342 -2.81 -14.76 -1.45
CA TYR A 342 -2.07 -13.64 -0.87
C TYR A 342 -1.44 -13.96 0.51
N ASP A 343 -1.08 -15.21 0.74
CA ASP A 343 -0.38 -15.63 1.94
C ASP A 343 1.08 -15.16 1.97
N TRP A 344 1.49 -14.48 3.05
CA TRP A 344 2.85 -13.97 3.21
C TRP A 344 3.93 -15.05 3.15
N ASP A 345 3.68 -16.25 3.67
CA ASP A 345 4.70 -17.30 3.67
C ASP A 345 4.99 -17.77 2.25
N THR A 346 3.96 -17.78 1.40
CA THR A 346 4.11 -18.06 -0.04
C THR A 346 4.87 -16.94 -0.75
N VAL A 347 4.56 -15.68 -0.46
CA VAL A 347 5.26 -14.50 -0.99
C VAL A 347 6.74 -14.54 -0.61
N VAL A 348 7.05 -14.81 0.65
CA VAL A 348 8.44 -14.91 1.15
C VAL A 348 9.19 -16.04 0.46
N ARG A 349 8.60 -17.24 0.35
CA ARG A 349 9.22 -18.36 -0.36
C ARG A 349 9.52 -18.05 -1.83
N LYS A 350 8.59 -17.40 -2.54
CA LYS A 350 8.80 -16.95 -3.93
C LYS A 350 9.94 -15.93 -4.01
N THR A 351 9.96 -14.95 -3.11
CA THR A 351 10.99 -13.90 -3.07
C THR A 351 12.38 -14.50 -2.77
N LEU A 352 12.48 -15.45 -1.83
CA LEU A 352 13.73 -16.13 -1.54
C LEU A 352 14.23 -16.99 -2.72
N LYS A 353 13.34 -17.55 -3.53
CA LYS A 353 13.74 -18.22 -4.78
C LYS A 353 14.39 -17.25 -5.77
N VAL A 354 13.84 -16.03 -5.88
CA VAL A 354 14.43 -14.98 -6.72
C VAL A 354 15.80 -14.56 -6.22
N TYR A 355 16.04 -14.58 -4.89
CA TYR A 355 17.37 -14.25 -4.34
C TYR A 355 18.44 -15.28 -4.68
N LYS A 356 18.03 -16.54 -4.89
CA LYS A 356 18.94 -17.68 -5.15
C LYS A 356 19.12 -18.00 -6.64
N ALA A 357 18.26 -17.50 -7.51
CA ALA A 357 18.34 -17.70 -8.96
C ALA A 357 19.50 -16.93 -9.58
#